data_22996854ca6a399d165560eee09d4c6d
#
_entry.id   22996854ca6a399d165560eee09d4c6d
#
_cell.length_a   1.000
_cell.length_b   1.000
_cell.length_c   1.000
_cell.angle_alpha   90.00
_cell.angle_beta   90.00
_cell.angle_gamma   90.00
#
_symmetry.space_group_name_H-M   'P 1'
#
loop_
_entity.id
_entity.type
_entity.pdbx_description
1 polymer ?
#
loop_
_entity_poly.entity_id
_entity_poly.type
_entity_poly.pdbx_seq_one_letter_code
_entity_poly.pdbx_strand_id
1 'polypeptide(L)'
;MKKGFGFLLMILIGLIYSCGNDSDNQKTKEEIESSIKEMEDSLSHIQVNINQNAPMPNIAHEELINRLLTYYHNFPDDQKSAEYLDKVHMKYSGLNMHAKAVKYADTLLEKYPKYINRAMVLESQGFSYDAFITPRNPEKVRYYYELLLKENPKMDKEKFEGLQERLKHLDMTFDEYCEYQMNAISSK
;
A
#
# COMPACT_ATOMS: atom_id res chain seq x y z
N MET A 1 -75.15 -34.42 25.20
CA MET A 1 -75.26 -34.56 23.73
C MET A 1 -75.13 -33.18 23.09
N LYS A 2 -74.07 -32.86 22.39
CA LYS A 2 -74.07 -32.12 21.16
C LYS A 2 -72.58 -31.85 20.80
N LYS A 3 -72.18 -32.41 19.68
CA LYS A 3 -70.87 -32.35 19.08
C LYS A 3 -70.72 -30.98 18.48
N GLY A 4 -69.64 -30.26 18.84
CA GLY A 4 -69.20 -29.00 18.18
C GLY A 4 -67.97 -29.27 17.31
N PHE A 5 -68.19 -29.18 16.01
CA PHE A 5 -67.22 -29.43 14.96
C PHE A 5 -66.25 -28.20 14.88
N GLY A 6 -65.03 -28.40 15.34
CA GLY A 6 -63.98 -27.35 15.26
C GLY A 6 -63.38 -27.31 13.86
N PHE A 7 -63.61 -26.21 13.17
CA PHE A 7 -63.07 -25.92 11.83
C PHE A 7 -61.61 -25.50 11.99
N LEU A 8 -60.67 -26.37 11.60
CA LEU A 8 -59.27 -26.10 11.60
C LEU A 8 -58.93 -25.24 10.36
N LEU A 9 -58.80 -23.92 10.55
CA LEU A 9 -58.37 -23.00 9.51
C LEU A 9 -56.84 -23.10 9.37
N MET A 10 -56.38 -23.90 8.42
CA MET A 10 -54.95 -23.87 8.01
C MET A 10 -54.66 -22.56 7.28
N ILE A 11 -54.02 -21.62 7.97
CA ILE A 11 -53.43 -20.45 7.36
C ILE A 11 -52.13 -20.91 6.70
N LEU A 12 -52.16 -21.10 5.37
CA LEU A 12 -50.96 -21.23 4.55
C LEU A 12 -50.26 -19.85 4.48
N ILE A 13 -49.29 -19.63 5.36
CA ILE A 13 -48.38 -18.52 5.24
C ILE A 13 -47.42 -18.88 4.11
N GLY A 14 -47.77 -18.42 2.92
CA GLY A 14 -46.85 -18.39 1.79
C GLY A 14 -45.68 -17.50 2.10
N LEU A 15 -44.54 -18.08 2.47
CA LEU A 15 -43.25 -17.41 2.47
C LEU A 15 -42.92 -17.08 1.00
N ILE A 16 -43.31 -15.90 0.58
CA ILE A 16 -42.73 -15.27 -0.58
C ILE A 16 -41.31 -14.91 -0.18
N TYR A 17 -40.40 -15.85 -0.42
CA TYR A 17 -38.98 -15.49 -0.60
C TYR A 17 -38.91 -14.61 -1.85
N SER A 18 -39.09 -13.31 -1.64
CA SER A 18 -38.63 -12.33 -2.58
C SER A 18 -37.09 -12.42 -2.57
N CYS A 19 -36.56 -13.27 -3.45
CA CYS A 19 -35.19 -13.07 -3.93
C CYS A 19 -35.17 -11.72 -4.59
N GLY A 20 -34.94 -10.69 -3.80
CA GLY A 20 -34.41 -9.45 -4.31
C GLY A 20 -33.08 -9.81 -4.98
N ASN A 21 -33.12 -9.85 -6.29
CA ASN A 21 -31.96 -9.94 -7.13
C ASN A 21 -31.29 -8.55 -7.10
N ASP A 22 -30.81 -8.15 -5.92
CA ASP A 22 -29.72 -7.20 -5.83
C ASP A 22 -28.48 -7.97 -6.33
N SER A 23 -28.43 -8.13 -7.64
CA SER A 23 -27.17 -8.33 -8.33
C SER A 23 -26.41 -7.01 -8.13
N ASP A 24 -25.90 -6.81 -6.91
CA ASP A 24 -24.75 -5.96 -6.71
C ASP A 24 -23.76 -6.40 -7.76
N ASN A 25 -23.48 -5.51 -8.72
CA ASN A 25 -22.54 -5.68 -9.80
C ASN A 25 -21.11 -5.63 -9.22
N GLN A 26 -20.85 -6.47 -8.21
CA GLN A 26 -19.53 -6.64 -7.66
C GLN A 26 -18.69 -7.33 -8.75
N LYS A 27 -17.76 -6.56 -9.32
CA LYS A 27 -16.84 -7.11 -10.32
C LYS A 27 -16.15 -8.35 -9.78
N THR A 28 -16.03 -9.37 -10.60
CA THR A 28 -15.28 -10.57 -10.25
C THR A 28 -13.79 -10.24 -10.05
N LYS A 29 -13.10 -11.13 -9.38
CA LYS A 29 -11.65 -11.00 -9.17
C LYS A 29 -10.92 -10.84 -10.50
N GLU A 30 -11.27 -11.66 -11.48
CA GLU A 30 -10.70 -11.69 -12.83
C GLU A 30 -10.97 -10.38 -13.60
N GLU A 31 -12.15 -9.81 -13.47
CA GLU A 31 -12.48 -8.53 -14.09
C GLU A 31 -11.67 -7.38 -13.52
N ILE A 32 -11.45 -7.35 -12.19
CA ILE A 32 -10.62 -6.33 -11.55
C ILE A 32 -9.16 -6.51 -11.97
N GLU A 33 -8.63 -7.73 -11.96
CA GLU A 33 -7.26 -8.03 -12.40
C GLU A 33 -7.04 -7.65 -13.87
N SER A 34 -8.00 -7.98 -14.77
CA SER A 34 -7.93 -7.57 -16.17
C SER A 34 -7.88 -6.04 -16.30
N SER A 35 -8.74 -5.34 -15.57
CA SER A 35 -8.77 -3.88 -15.60
C SER A 35 -7.48 -3.23 -15.09
N ILE A 36 -6.82 -3.83 -14.09
CA ILE A 36 -5.51 -3.38 -13.59
C ILE A 36 -4.46 -3.55 -14.69
N LYS A 37 -4.40 -4.74 -15.30
CA LYS A 37 -3.43 -5.03 -16.35
C LYS A 37 -3.60 -4.09 -17.56
N GLU A 38 -4.82 -3.89 -18.02
CA GLU A 38 -5.11 -2.95 -19.11
C GLU A 38 -4.60 -1.53 -18.82
N MET A 39 -4.75 -1.09 -17.56
CA MET A 39 -4.28 0.22 -17.14
C MET A 39 -2.75 0.29 -17.02
N GLU A 40 -2.10 -0.78 -16.54
CA GLU A 40 -0.63 -0.89 -16.50
C GLU A 40 -0.04 -0.87 -17.92
N ASP A 41 -0.63 -1.63 -18.84
CA ASP A 41 -0.24 -1.66 -20.25
C ASP A 41 -0.41 -0.28 -20.90
N SER A 42 -1.53 0.38 -20.67
CA SER A 42 -1.80 1.75 -21.16
C SER A 42 -0.75 2.75 -20.66
N LEU A 43 -0.41 2.71 -19.36
CA LEU A 43 0.61 3.58 -18.77
C LEU A 43 2.01 3.32 -19.35
N SER A 44 2.36 2.06 -19.62
CA SER A 44 3.64 1.70 -20.24
C SER A 44 3.77 2.30 -21.65
N HIS A 45 2.70 2.28 -22.44
CA HIS A 45 2.68 2.89 -23.78
C HIS A 45 2.77 4.42 -23.73
N ILE A 46 2.15 5.05 -22.74
CA ILE A 46 2.25 6.50 -22.53
C ILE A 46 3.69 6.89 -22.21
N GLN A 47 4.37 6.16 -21.32
CA GLN A 47 5.78 6.43 -20.95
C GLN A 47 6.74 6.35 -22.13
N VAL A 48 6.53 5.43 -23.06
CA VAL A 48 7.37 5.28 -24.25
C VAL A 48 7.20 6.45 -25.24
N ASN A 49 6.01 7.06 -25.28
CA ASN A 49 5.66 8.11 -26.25
C ASN A 49 5.82 9.54 -25.75
N ILE A 50 6.07 9.73 -24.44
CA ILE A 50 6.28 11.07 -23.87
C ILE A 50 7.74 11.48 -24.07
N ASN A 51 7.98 12.58 -24.81
CA ASN A 51 9.24 13.31 -24.72
C ASN A 51 9.54 13.59 -23.25
N GLN A 52 10.79 13.36 -22.82
CA GLN A 52 11.26 13.35 -21.42
C GLN A 52 10.88 14.58 -20.57
N ASN A 53 10.24 15.60 -21.14
CA ASN A 53 9.88 16.87 -20.49
C ASN A 53 8.37 17.08 -20.30
N ALA A 54 7.50 16.14 -20.65
CA ALA A 54 6.07 16.26 -20.39
C ALA A 54 5.72 15.71 -19.00
N PRO A 55 4.98 16.45 -18.15
CA PRO A 55 4.53 15.92 -16.87
C PRO A 55 3.68 14.69 -17.13
N MET A 56 3.99 13.59 -16.41
CA MET A 56 3.18 12.37 -16.48
C MET A 56 1.73 12.69 -16.09
N PRO A 57 0.74 12.12 -16.77
CA PRO A 57 -0.65 12.36 -16.43
C PRO A 57 -0.94 11.77 -15.03
N ASN A 58 -0.94 12.60 -13.99
CA ASN A 58 -1.25 12.19 -12.62
C ASN A 58 -2.58 11.42 -12.54
N ILE A 59 -3.56 11.80 -13.37
CA ILE A 59 -4.88 11.17 -13.46
C ILE A 59 -4.79 9.67 -13.82
N ALA A 60 -3.92 9.31 -14.76
CA ALA A 60 -3.76 7.90 -15.15
C ALA A 60 -3.13 7.05 -14.03
N HIS A 61 -2.18 7.63 -13.28
CA HIS A 61 -1.62 6.96 -12.10
C HIS A 61 -2.64 6.85 -10.96
N GLU A 62 -3.45 7.89 -10.73
CA GLU A 62 -4.52 7.86 -9.72
C GLU A 62 -5.58 6.81 -10.07
N GLU A 63 -5.95 6.69 -11.35
CA GLU A 63 -6.88 5.64 -11.80
C GLU A 63 -6.32 4.24 -11.56
N LEU A 64 -5.03 3.99 -11.85
CA LEU A 64 -4.42 2.71 -11.54
C LEU A 64 -4.40 2.45 -10.03
N ILE A 65 -4.07 3.44 -9.21
CA ILE A 65 -4.13 3.33 -7.74
C ILE A 65 -5.54 2.92 -7.29
N ASN A 66 -6.58 3.55 -7.84
CA ASN A 66 -7.96 3.22 -7.49
C ASN A 66 -8.32 1.77 -7.83
N ARG A 67 -7.88 1.25 -8.97
CA ARG A 67 -8.11 -0.16 -9.36
C ARG A 67 -7.35 -1.13 -8.44
N LEU A 68 -6.10 -0.83 -8.10
CA LEU A 68 -5.31 -1.63 -7.15
C LEU A 68 -5.97 -1.67 -5.77
N LEU A 69 -6.45 -0.53 -5.28
CA LEU A 69 -7.17 -0.43 -4.00
C LEU A 69 -8.53 -1.13 -4.07
N THR A 70 -9.23 -1.09 -5.19
CA THR A 70 -10.48 -1.84 -5.38
C THR A 70 -10.24 -3.33 -5.19
N TYR A 71 -9.15 -3.88 -5.77
CA TYR A 71 -8.79 -5.27 -5.53
C TYR A 71 -8.52 -5.56 -4.05
N TYR A 72 -7.67 -4.76 -3.41
CA TYR A 72 -7.34 -4.93 -2.00
C TYR A 72 -8.58 -4.90 -1.09
N HIS A 73 -9.52 -3.99 -1.35
CA HIS A 73 -10.74 -3.88 -0.54
C HIS A 73 -11.69 -5.07 -0.73
N ASN A 74 -11.76 -5.64 -1.93
CA ASN A 74 -12.61 -6.79 -2.20
C ASN A 74 -11.97 -8.13 -1.76
N PHE A 75 -10.63 -8.22 -1.79
CA PHE A 75 -9.89 -9.47 -1.52
C PHE A 75 -8.72 -9.24 -0.54
N PRO A 76 -8.98 -8.74 0.69
CA PRO A 76 -7.91 -8.35 1.63
C PRO A 76 -7.05 -9.53 2.11
N ASP A 77 -7.54 -10.76 2.00
CA ASP A 77 -6.82 -11.97 2.42
C ASP A 77 -6.04 -12.63 1.25
N ASP A 78 -6.17 -12.08 0.05
CA ASP A 78 -5.43 -12.56 -1.11
C ASP A 78 -3.97 -12.09 -1.06
N GLN A 79 -3.04 -12.98 -1.41
CA GLN A 79 -1.61 -12.66 -1.43
C GLN A 79 -1.27 -11.53 -2.41
N LYS A 80 -1.99 -11.42 -3.55
CA LYS A 80 -1.83 -10.32 -4.50
C LYS A 80 -2.17 -8.96 -3.91
N SER A 81 -3.02 -8.90 -2.88
CA SER A 81 -3.34 -7.65 -2.19
C SER A 81 -2.11 -7.02 -1.53
N ALA A 82 -1.16 -7.82 -1.06
CA ALA A 82 0.13 -7.31 -0.59
C ALA A 82 0.94 -6.67 -1.72
N GLU A 83 1.01 -7.33 -2.89
CA GLU A 83 1.71 -6.80 -4.06
C GLU A 83 1.06 -5.49 -4.57
N TYR A 84 -0.28 -5.44 -4.55
CA TYR A 84 -1.01 -4.25 -4.98
C TYR A 84 -0.88 -3.09 -4.00
N LEU A 85 -0.86 -3.34 -2.68
CA LEU A 85 -0.54 -2.30 -1.69
C LEU A 85 0.90 -1.78 -1.84
N ASP A 86 1.86 -2.65 -2.18
CA ASP A 86 3.24 -2.23 -2.48
C ASP A 86 3.28 -1.32 -3.71
N LYS A 87 2.59 -1.69 -4.80
CA LYS A 87 2.45 -0.82 -5.97
C LYS A 87 1.77 0.52 -5.63
N VAL A 88 0.75 0.51 -4.78
CA VAL A 88 0.03 1.73 -4.35
C VAL A 88 0.97 2.68 -3.60
N HIS A 89 1.72 2.17 -2.61
CA HIS A 89 2.65 2.99 -1.84
C HIS A 89 3.76 3.57 -2.72
N MET A 90 4.34 2.77 -3.62
CA MET A 90 5.35 3.23 -4.56
C MET A 90 4.82 4.30 -5.54
N LYS A 91 3.58 4.12 -6.04
CA LYS A 91 2.96 5.11 -6.92
C LYS A 91 2.69 6.44 -6.22
N TYR A 92 2.17 6.41 -5.00
CA TYR A 92 2.00 7.63 -4.20
C TYR A 92 3.34 8.30 -3.89
N SER A 93 4.40 7.55 -3.61
CA SER A 93 5.75 8.08 -3.43
C SER A 93 6.25 8.78 -4.71
N GLY A 94 6.11 8.13 -5.87
CA GLY A 94 6.48 8.71 -7.17
C GLY A 94 5.67 9.95 -7.57
N LEU A 95 4.45 10.11 -7.02
CA LEU A 95 3.62 11.31 -7.18
C LEU A 95 3.92 12.39 -6.12
N ASN A 96 4.97 12.24 -5.30
CA ASN A 96 5.31 13.10 -4.15
C ASN A 96 4.19 13.19 -3.09
N MET A 97 3.28 12.21 -3.05
CA MET A 97 2.20 12.11 -2.07
C MET A 97 2.65 11.26 -0.87
N HIS A 98 3.79 11.60 -0.26
CA HIS A 98 4.48 10.78 0.75
C HIS A 98 3.61 10.42 1.95
N ALA A 99 2.73 11.31 2.41
CA ALA A 99 1.81 11.02 3.50
C ALA A 99 0.81 9.87 3.16
N LYS A 100 0.38 9.76 1.91
CA LYS A 100 -0.43 8.63 1.44
C LYS A 100 0.43 7.37 1.26
N ALA A 101 1.63 7.52 0.72
CA ALA A 101 2.57 6.42 0.53
C ALA A 101 2.84 5.70 1.86
N VAL A 102 3.25 6.41 2.91
CA VAL A 102 3.54 5.81 4.22
C VAL A 102 2.33 5.13 4.84
N LYS A 103 1.12 5.67 4.66
CA LYS A 103 -0.11 5.06 5.15
C LYS A 103 -0.35 3.66 4.56
N TYR A 104 -0.18 3.51 3.25
CA TYR A 104 -0.40 2.21 2.60
C TYR A 104 0.74 1.23 2.86
N ALA A 105 1.97 1.71 2.98
CA ALA A 105 3.10 0.89 3.41
C ALA A 105 2.95 0.40 4.86
N ASP A 106 2.43 1.23 5.79
CA ASP A 106 2.08 0.79 7.15
C ASP A 106 1.04 -0.34 7.13
N THR A 107 -0.03 -0.17 6.32
CA THR A 107 -1.06 -1.20 6.15
C THR A 107 -0.46 -2.51 5.61
N LEU A 108 0.44 -2.42 4.62
CA LEU A 108 1.14 -3.57 4.06
C LEU A 108 1.98 -4.29 5.10
N LEU A 109 2.81 -3.56 5.84
CA LEU A 109 3.70 -4.11 6.86
C LEU A 109 2.96 -4.78 8.02
N GLU A 110 1.81 -4.23 8.40
CA GLU A 110 0.95 -4.74 9.47
C GLU A 110 0.18 -6.00 9.04
N LYS A 111 -0.52 -5.93 7.90
CA LYS A 111 -1.41 -7.02 7.46
C LYS A 111 -0.66 -8.18 6.83
N TYR A 112 0.47 -7.93 6.18
CA TYR A 112 1.24 -8.94 5.46
C TYR A 112 2.69 -9.04 5.97
N PRO A 113 2.90 -9.49 7.21
CA PRO A 113 4.22 -9.50 7.85
C PRO A 113 5.24 -10.42 7.14
N LYS A 114 4.77 -11.33 6.28
CA LYS A 114 5.61 -12.25 5.50
C LYS A 114 5.76 -11.82 4.03
N TYR A 115 5.41 -10.57 3.71
CA TYR A 115 5.54 -10.09 2.34
C TYR A 115 6.99 -10.18 1.84
N ILE A 116 7.18 -10.66 0.62
CA ILE A 116 8.51 -10.97 0.07
C ILE A 116 9.44 -9.74 0.02
N ASN A 117 8.89 -8.56 -0.30
CA ASN A 117 9.65 -7.32 -0.40
C ASN A 117 9.61 -6.48 0.90
N ARG A 118 9.28 -7.10 2.04
CA ARG A 118 9.15 -6.41 3.33
C ARG A 118 10.35 -5.52 3.68
N ALA A 119 11.57 -5.99 3.40
CA ALA A 119 12.78 -5.21 3.66
C ALA A 119 12.81 -3.90 2.86
N MET A 120 12.41 -3.93 1.58
CA MET A 120 12.33 -2.73 0.73
C MET A 120 11.26 -1.76 1.23
N VAL A 121 10.13 -2.28 1.71
CA VAL A 121 9.05 -1.45 2.26
C VAL A 121 9.50 -0.77 3.56
N LEU A 122 10.19 -1.50 4.45
CA LEU A 122 10.76 -0.93 5.70
C LEU A 122 11.76 0.18 5.41
N GLU A 123 12.64 -0.03 4.43
CA GLU A 123 13.60 0.98 4.00
C GLU A 123 12.92 2.23 3.44
N SER A 124 11.94 2.04 2.55
CA SER A 124 11.14 3.13 1.98
C SER A 124 10.41 3.93 3.06
N GLN A 125 9.89 3.24 4.09
CA GLN A 125 9.23 3.88 5.22
C GLN A 125 10.23 4.72 6.04
N GLY A 126 11.36 4.13 6.43
CA GLY A 126 12.41 4.85 7.16
C GLY A 126 12.84 6.11 6.44
N PHE A 127 13.13 5.99 5.14
CA PHE A 127 13.53 7.11 4.30
C PHE A 127 12.42 8.16 4.12
N SER A 128 11.18 7.73 3.93
CA SER A 128 10.06 8.66 3.78
C SER A 128 9.85 9.52 5.02
N TYR A 129 9.94 8.92 6.22
CA TYR A 129 9.85 9.66 7.47
C TYR A 129 11.06 10.55 7.74
N ASP A 130 12.24 10.19 7.22
CA ASP A 130 13.46 10.95 7.40
C ASP A 130 13.54 12.18 6.50
N ALA A 131 13.14 12.03 5.21
CA ALA A 131 13.38 13.03 4.20
C ALA A 131 12.12 13.82 3.75
N PHE A 132 10.92 13.21 3.83
CA PHE A 132 9.75 13.78 3.14
C PHE A 132 8.56 14.10 4.04
N ILE A 133 8.43 13.47 5.20
CA ILE A 133 7.27 13.70 6.08
C ILE A 133 7.50 14.93 6.97
N THR A 134 6.54 15.86 6.93
CA THR A 134 6.56 17.07 7.76
C THR A 134 5.28 17.11 8.63
N PRO A 135 5.38 17.38 9.96
CA PRO A 135 6.63 17.53 10.69
C PRO A 135 7.44 16.23 10.74
N ARG A 136 8.77 16.37 10.75
CA ARG A 136 9.69 15.23 10.85
C ARG A 136 9.44 14.43 12.12
N ASN A 137 9.53 13.11 12.02
CA ASN A 137 9.35 12.20 13.15
C ASN A 137 10.55 11.25 13.32
N PRO A 138 11.59 11.66 14.08
CA PRO A 138 12.80 10.86 14.28
C PRO A 138 12.54 9.49 14.93
N GLU A 139 11.49 9.37 15.75
CA GLU A 139 11.13 8.08 16.36
C GLU A 139 10.62 7.08 15.33
N LYS A 140 9.85 7.54 14.34
CA LYS A 140 9.42 6.70 13.22
C LYS A 140 10.60 6.30 12.33
N VAL A 141 11.53 7.22 12.07
CA VAL A 141 12.80 6.93 11.35
C VAL A 141 13.56 5.82 12.08
N ARG A 142 13.77 5.99 13.40
CA ARG A 142 14.43 5.00 14.25
C ARG A 142 13.73 3.65 14.16
N TYR A 143 12.43 3.63 14.38
CA TYR A 143 11.64 2.41 14.39
C TYR A 143 11.81 1.58 13.10
N TYR A 144 11.68 2.21 11.92
CA TYR A 144 11.75 1.48 10.66
C TYR A 144 13.18 1.03 10.34
N TYR A 145 14.19 1.85 10.59
CA TYR A 145 15.58 1.46 10.35
C TYR A 145 16.06 0.38 11.32
N GLU A 146 15.73 0.46 12.61
CA GLU A 146 16.05 -0.59 13.57
C GLU A 146 15.34 -1.91 13.25
N LEU A 147 14.08 -1.85 12.83
CA LEU A 147 13.33 -3.04 12.40
C LEU A 147 13.94 -3.65 11.14
N LEU A 148 14.32 -2.82 10.16
CA LEU A 148 15.00 -3.26 8.94
C LEU A 148 16.32 -3.97 9.27
N LEU A 149 17.17 -3.39 10.11
CA LEU A 149 18.44 -3.97 10.54
C LEU A 149 18.23 -5.30 11.28
N LYS A 150 17.25 -5.35 12.18
CA LYS A 150 16.92 -6.53 12.98
C LYS A 150 16.43 -7.70 12.11
N GLU A 151 15.54 -7.42 11.16
CA GLU A 151 14.95 -8.45 10.30
C GLU A 151 15.92 -8.91 9.18
N ASN A 152 16.93 -8.08 8.83
CA ASN A 152 17.83 -8.33 7.71
C ASN A 152 19.32 -8.27 8.12
N PRO A 153 19.79 -9.10 9.07
CA PRO A 153 21.18 -9.03 9.56
C PRO A 153 22.23 -9.41 8.53
N LYS A 154 21.79 -9.97 7.39
CA LYS A 154 22.67 -10.40 6.28
C LYS A 154 22.59 -9.44 5.08
N MET A 155 22.01 -8.25 5.26
CA MET A 155 22.02 -7.25 4.18
C MET A 155 23.46 -6.85 3.83
N ASP A 156 23.61 -6.15 2.71
CA ASP A 156 24.90 -5.59 2.30
C ASP A 156 25.56 -4.81 3.44
N LYS A 157 26.88 -4.99 3.63
CA LYS A 157 27.62 -4.44 4.76
C LYS A 157 27.62 -2.90 4.74
N GLU A 158 27.85 -2.30 3.60
CA GLU A 158 27.89 -0.84 3.45
C GLU A 158 26.54 -0.22 3.80
N LYS A 159 25.47 -0.83 3.32
CA LYS A 159 24.09 -0.43 3.65
C LYS A 159 23.80 -0.58 5.15
N PHE A 160 24.21 -1.68 5.76
CA PHE A 160 24.04 -1.94 7.20
C PHE A 160 24.75 -0.87 8.03
N GLU A 161 26.04 -0.61 7.74
CA GLU A 161 26.85 0.41 8.41
C GLU A 161 26.29 1.83 8.18
N GLY A 162 25.83 2.14 6.96
CA GLY A 162 25.20 3.41 6.64
C GLY A 162 23.92 3.69 7.45
N LEU A 163 23.06 2.68 7.59
CA LEU A 163 21.86 2.79 8.42
C LEU A 163 22.19 2.94 9.90
N GLN A 164 23.19 2.20 10.40
CA GLN A 164 23.65 2.37 11.77
C GLN A 164 24.23 3.77 12.03
N GLU A 165 24.97 4.30 11.07
CA GLU A 165 25.53 5.64 11.18
C GLU A 165 24.41 6.71 11.15
N ARG A 166 23.43 6.58 10.25
CA ARG A 166 22.27 7.47 10.23
C ARG A 166 21.51 7.48 11.56
N LEU A 167 21.35 6.32 12.19
CA LEU A 167 20.68 6.19 13.50
C LEU A 167 21.37 6.92 14.64
N LYS A 168 22.70 7.14 14.56
CA LYS A 168 23.45 7.93 15.56
C LYS A 168 23.20 9.44 15.42
N HIS A 169 22.76 9.89 14.27
CA HIS A 169 22.59 11.30 13.91
C HIS A 169 21.14 11.69 13.64
N LEU A 170 20.18 11.09 14.34
CA LEU A 170 18.75 11.41 14.18
C LEU A 170 18.35 12.76 14.78
N ASP A 171 19.23 13.43 15.50
CA ASP A 171 19.11 14.83 15.90
C ASP A 171 19.21 15.79 14.70
N MET A 172 19.91 15.40 13.63
CA MET A 172 20.02 16.12 12.37
C MET A 172 18.85 15.77 11.46
N THR A 173 18.37 16.73 10.68
CA THR A 173 17.53 16.46 9.50
C THR A 173 18.28 15.63 8.46
N PHE A 174 17.58 15.08 7.48
CA PHE A 174 18.26 14.33 6.42
C PHE A 174 19.24 15.19 5.62
N ASP A 175 18.87 16.44 5.31
CA ASP A 175 19.71 17.38 4.59
C ASP A 175 20.97 17.76 5.38
N GLU A 176 20.83 18.10 6.68
CA GLU A 176 21.97 18.38 7.58
C GLU A 176 22.89 17.17 7.69
N TYR A 177 22.35 15.96 7.75
CA TYR A 177 23.17 14.75 7.77
C TYR A 177 23.93 14.54 6.45
N CYS A 178 23.32 14.81 5.31
CA CYS A 178 24.00 14.76 4.01
C CYS A 178 25.16 15.76 3.95
N GLU A 179 24.96 16.99 4.42
CA GLU A 179 26.03 18.01 4.51
C GLU A 179 27.17 17.57 5.45
N TYR A 180 26.83 17.01 6.61
CA TYR A 180 27.80 16.45 7.56
C TYR A 180 28.67 15.37 6.87
N GLN A 181 28.06 14.43 6.16
CA GLN A 181 28.76 13.36 5.46
C GLN A 181 29.69 13.91 4.34
N MET A 182 29.22 14.87 3.55
CA MET A 182 30.02 15.50 2.50
C MET A 182 31.28 16.19 3.09
N ASN A 183 31.12 16.91 4.18
CA ASN A 183 32.24 17.59 4.87
C ASN A 183 33.25 16.61 5.45
N ALA A 184 32.79 15.48 6.00
CA ALA A 184 33.66 14.43 6.52
C ALA A 184 34.50 13.74 5.43
N ILE A 185 33.98 13.63 4.22
CA ILE A 185 34.70 13.08 3.07
C ILE A 185 35.73 14.08 2.54
N SER A 186 35.37 15.36 2.46
CA SER A 186 36.23 16.43 1.91
C SER A 186 37.42 16.76 2.81
N SER A 187 37.41 16.34 4.07
CA SER A 187 38.48 16.58 5.08
C SER A 187 39.54 15.48 5.15
N LYS A 188 39.38 14.42 4.36
CA LYS A 188 40.31 13.28 4.25
C LYS A 188 41.18 13.40 3.02
#